data_f1b66c38cb44eddf3a953173f93188ed
#
_entry.id   f1b66c38cb44eddf3a953173f93188ed
#
_cell.length_a   1.000
_cell.length_b   1.000
_cell.length_c   1.000
_cell.angle_alpha   90.00
_cell.angle_beta   90.00
_cell.angle_gamma   90.00
#
_symmetry.space_group_name_H-M   'P 1'
#
loop_
_entity.id
_entity.type
_entity.pdbx_description
1 polymer ?
#
loop_
_entity_poly.entity_id
_entity_poly.type
_entity_poly.pdbx_seq_one_letter_code
_entity_poly.pdbx_strand_id
1 'polypeptide(L)'
;EAAGIAKDVGRERLSVAEGVNAMKDRKIDALTWVGGVPTAAITDLAATPGITIKLLDHAQYADALNKKWGPLYVKGIIPAGSYKGQDKDVTNIDVWNLLVADKKMTDQMAYTIVKTLMEHKDDLVAVHREAKNITLEAQGSGSPIPMHPGARKYWEERGVKFTN
;
A
#
# COMPACT_ATOMS: atom_id res chain seq x y z
N GLU A 1 0.28 18.58 5.37
CA GLU A 1 -0.07 19.68 4.47
C GLU A 1 -1.52 19.55 4.00
N ALA A 2 -1.95 18.41 3.41
CA ALA A 2 -3.32 18.24 2.89
C ALA A 2 -4.41 18.47 3.97
N ALA A 3 -4.15 18.09 5.21
CA ALA A 3 -5.04 18.32 6.35
C ALA A 3 -4.87 19.69 7.02
N GLY A 4 -3.95 20.53 6.55
CA GLY A 4 -3.70 21.86 7.13
C GLY A 4 -2.89 21.92 8.42
N ILE A 5 -2.55 20.77 9.02
CA ILE A 5 -1.93 20.66 10.35
C ILE A 5 -0.39 20.59 10.33
N ALA A 6 0.25 20.86 9.21
CA ALA A 6 1.69 20.63 9.04
C ALA A 6 2.58 21.44 10.01
N LYS A 7 2.09 22.57 10.51
CA LYS A 7 2.78 23.45 11.47
C LYS A 7 2.51 23.07 12.93
N ASP A 8 1.49 22.26 13.17
CA ASP A 8 0.97 21.96 14.50
C ASP A 8 1.47 20.61 15.01
N VAL A 9 2.24 19.88 14.18
CA VAL A 9 2.76 18.55 14.53
C VAL A 9 4.29 18.51 14.47
N GLY A 10 4.89 17.96 15.51
CA GLY A 10 6.28 17.50 15.49
C GLY A 10 6.42 16.26 14.61
N ARG A 11 7.57 16.07 13.98
CA ARG A 11 7.81 14.93 13.08
C ARG A 11 9.10 14.25 13.42
N GLU A 12 9.01 12.94 13.63
CA GLU A 12 10.14 12.05 13.80
C GLU A 12 10.21 11.06 12.65
N ARG A 13 11.43 10.73 12.22
CA ARG A 13 11.66 9.71 11.19
C ARG A 13 12.12 8.43 11.85
N LEU A 14 11.20 7.50 12.03
CA LEU A 14 11.42 6.24 12.71
C LEU A 14 11.03 5.09 11.77
N SER A 15 11.68 3.95 11.92
CA SER A 15 11.18 2.70 11.37
C SER A 15 9.86 2.32 12.06
N VAL A 16 9.08 1.41 11.46
CA VAL A 16 7.81 0.96 12.09
C VAL A 16 8.04 0.39 13.49
N ALA A 17 9.12 -0.37 13.69
CA ALA A 17 9.45 -0.96 14.98
C ALA A 17 9.81 0.11 16.03
N GLU A 18 10.64 1.09 15.67
CA GLU A 18 11.00 2.20 16.55
C GLU A 18 9.78 3.08 16.87
N GLY A 19 8.93 3.35 15.86
CA GLY A 19 7.70 4.11 16.05
C GLY A 19 6.72 3.39 17.00
N VAL A 20 6.56 2.08 16.86
CA VAL A 20 5.75 1.28 17.78
C VAL A 20 6.29 1.35 19.21
N ASN A 21 7.60 1.22 19.40
CA ASN A 21 8.21 1.36 20.72
C ASN A 21 8.03 2.78 21.27
N ALA A 22 8.20 3.81 20.45
CA ALA A 22 7.97 5.20 20.87
C ALA A 22 6.51 5.47 21.27
N MET A 23 5.52 4.83 20.61
CA MET A 23 4.11 4.87 21.04
C MET A 23 3.90 4.14 22.38
N LYS A 24 4.51 2.97 22.58
CA LYS A 24 4.45 2.23 23.85
C LYS A 24 5.03 3.06 24.99
N ASP A 25 6.12 3.78 24.72
CA ASP A 25 6.78 4.68 25.67
C ASP A 25 6.08 6.04 25.82
N ARG A 26 4.99 6.29 25.08
CA ARG A 26 4.27 7.58 25.05
C ARG A 26 5.14 8.77 24.63
N LYS A 27 6.13 8.54 23.76
CA LYS A 27 7.02 9.57 23.22
C LYS A 27 6.46 10.22 21.95
N ILE A 28 5.54 9.52 21.27
CA ILE A 28 4.78 10.03 20.13
C ILE A 28 3.30 9.69 20.28
N ASP A 29 2.44 10.53 19.73
CA ASP A 29 0.98 10.40 19.84
C ASP A 29 0.37 9.70 18.61
N ALA A 30 1.07 9.72 17.48
CA ALA A 30 0.60 9.13 16.23
C ALA A 30 1.76 8.52 15.44
N LEU A 31 1.47 7.45 14.70
CA LEU A 31 2.39 6.76 13.80
C LEU A 31 1.76 6.67 12.41
N THR A 32 2.51 7.09 11.39
CA THR A 32 2.15 6.84 9.99
C THR A 32 3.03 5.71 9.45
N TRP A 33 2.40 4.73 8.84
CA TRP A 33 3.09 3.58 8.25
C TRP A 33 2.45 3.21 6.90
N VAL A 34 3.28 2.79 5.96
CA VAL A 34 2.85 2.22 4.66
C VAL A 34 3.35 0.79 4.59
N GLY A 35 2.42 -0.15 4.48
CA GLY A 35 2.72 -1.58 4.42
C GLY A 35 1.45 -2.41 4.34
N GLY A 36 1.60 -3.73 4.16
CA GLY A 36 0.46 -4.66 4.11
C GLY A 36 -0.28 -4.75 5.44
N VAL A 37 -1.57 -5.00 5.37
CA VAL A 37 -2.46 -5.14 6.53
C VAL A 37 -2.84 -6.61 6.72
N PRO A 38 -2.64 -7.20 7.94
CA PRO A 38 -2.08 -6.58 9.14
C PRO A 38 -0.54 -6.49 9.10
N THR A 39 0.02 -5.39 9.62
CA THR A 39 1.46 -5.27 9.87
C THR A 39 1.78 -5.83 11.26
N ALA A 40 2.73 -6.76 11.37
CA ALA A 40 3.05 -7.44 12.62
C ALA A 40 3.37 -6.49 13.78
N ALA A 41 4.16 -5.43 13.54
CA ALA A 41 4.49 -4.44 14.57
C ALA A 41 3.25 -3.68 15.09
N ILE A 42 2.29 -3.37 14.21
CA ILE A 42 1.03 -2.69 14.62
C ILE A 42 0.12 -3.68 15.36
N THR A 43 0.12 -4.96 14.97
CA THR A 43 -0.60 -6.02 15.70
C THR A 43 -0.07 -6.16 17.13
N ASP A 44 1.26 -6.15 17.29
CA ASP A 44 1.91 -6.18 18.61
C ASP A 44 1.55 -4.95 19.46
N LEU A 45 1.56 -3.76 18.88
CA LEU A 45 1.13 -2.53 19.55
C LEU A 45 -0.33 -2.64 20.03
N ALA A 46 -1.24 -3.07 19.15
CA ALA A 46 -2.66 -3.23 19.47
C ALA A 46 -2.92 -4.32 20.53
N ALA A 47 -2.04 -5.32 20.64
CA ALA A 47 -2.13 -6.39 21.63
C ALA A 47 -1.52 -6.02 22.98
N THR A 48 -0.73 -4.93 23.05
CA THR A 48 -0.02 -4.51 24.27
C THR A 48 -1.01 -4.12 25.40
N PRO A 49 -0.90 -4.67 26.61
CA PRO A 49 -1.77 -4.31 27.71
C PRO A 49 -1.71 -2.81 28.03
N GLY A 50 -2.88 -2.20 28.28
CA GLY A 50 -2.98 -0.78 28.62
C GLY A 50 -2.82 0.19 27.44
N ILE A 51 -2.69 -0.33 26.20
CA ILE A 51 -2.68 0.47 24.99
C ILE A 51 -3.94 0.17 24.17
N THR A 52 -4.60 1.23 23.73
CA THR A 52 -5.67 1.18 22.74
C THR A 52 -5.27 2.04 21.57
N ILE A 53 -5.21 1.44 20.36
CA ILE A 53 -4.95 2.18 19.15
C ILE A 53 -6.24 2.59 18.47
N LYS A 54 -6.20 3.70 17.75
CA LYS A 54 -7.27 4.14 16.85
C LYS A 54 -6.68 4.39 15.47
N LEU A 55 -7.19 3.69 14.47
CA LEU A 55 -6.89 4.00 13.08
C LEU A 55 -7.64 5.28 12.68
N LEU A 56 -6.94 6.20 12.02
CA LEU A 56 -7.50 7.47 11.59
C LEU A 56 -7.94 7.38 10.13
N ASP A 57 -9.19 7.72 9.86
CA ASP A 57 -9.68 7.91 8.50
C ASP A 57 -9.01 9.12 7.85
N HIS A 58 -8.43 8.93 6.68
CA HIS A 58 -7.73 9.98 5.93
C HIS A 58 -7.91 9.87 4.41
N ALA A 59 -8.79 8.99 3.94
CA ALA A 59 -9.06 8.77 2.52
C ALA A 59 -9.53 10.05 1.79
N GLN A 60 -10.16 10.98 2.50
CA GLN A 60 -10.62 12.26 1.95
C GLN A 60 -9.48 13.14 1.41
N TYR A 61 -8.23 12.88 1.80
CA TYR A 61 -7.07 13.63 1.32
C TYR A 61 -6.41 13.05 0.06
N ALA A 62 -6.87 11.90 -0.45
CA ALA A 62 -6.28 11.24 -1.62
C ALA A 62 -6.25 12.16 -2.85
N ASP A 63 -7.35 12.86 -3.12
CA ASP A 63 -7.46 13.74 -4.29
C ASP A 63 -6.50 14.94 -4.20
N ALA A 64 -6.32 15.51 -3.00
CA ALA A 64 -5.36 16.60 -2.77
C ALA A 64 -3.90 16.13 -2.95
N LEU A 65 -3.59 14.90 -2.55
CA LEU A 65 -2.28 14.28 -2.74
C LEU A 65 -2.03 14.00 -4.23
N ASN A 66 -3.01 13.43 -4.94
CA ASN A 66 -2.92 13.16 -6.37
C ASN A 66 -2.74 14.43 -7.19
N LYS A 67 -3.40 15.54 -6.82
CA LYS A 67 -3.21 16.84 -7.47
C LYS A 67 -1.78 17.36 -7.34
N LYS A 68 -1.12 17.07 -6.21
CA LYS A 68 0.23 17.56 -5.92
C LYS A 68 1.34 16.62 -6.46
N TRP A 69 1.12 15.31 -6.39
CA TRP A 69 2.18 14.31 -6.59
C TRP A 69 1.94 13.36 -7.77
N GLY A 70 0.79 13.51 -8.47
CA GLY A 70 0.37 12.60 -9.53
C GLY A 70 -0.54 11.46 -9.01
N PRO A 71 -1.11 10.64 -9.90
CA PRO A 71 -2.15 9.66 -9.60
C PRO A 71 -1.57 8.40 -8.92
N LEU A 72 -0.95 8.58 -7.77
CA LEU A 72 -0.25 7.51 -7.03
C LEU A 72 -1.07 6.97 -5.84
N TYR A 73 -2.06 7.76 -5.40
CA TYR A 73 -2.80 7.50 -4.17
C TYR A 73 -4.21 7.06 -4.49
N VAL A 74 -4.63 5.94 -3.95
CA VAL A 74 -5.97 5.39 -4.10
C VAL A 74 -6.67 5.31 -2.75
N LYS A 75 -8.01 5.39 -2.76
CA LYS A 75 -8.80 5.18 -1.54
C LYS A 75 -8.87 3.68 -1.27
N GLY A 76 -8.51 3.28 -0.07
CA GLY A 76 -8.52 1.91 0.39
C GLY A 76 -9.36 1.71 1.65
N ILE A 77 -9.47 0.48 2.09
CA ILE A 77 -10.20 0.09 3.29
C ILE A 77 -9.33 -0.86 4.10
N ILE A 78 -9.14 -0.53 5.38
CA ILE A 78 -8.63 -1.47 6.38
C ILE A 78 -9.85 -2.17 6.98
N PRO A 79 -10.07 -3.46 6.72
CA PRO A 79 -11.25 -4.17 7.17
C PRO A 79 -11.34 -4.23 8.70
N ALA A 80 -12.55 -4.22 9.24
CA ALA A 80 -12.81 -4.48 10.64
C ALA A 80 -12.12 -5.77 11.11
N GLY A 81 -11.64 -5.78 12.34
CA GLY A 81 -10.92 -6.94 12.91
C GLY A 81 -9.49 -7.12 12.40
N SER A 82 -8.94 -6.21 11.59
CA SER A 82 -7.53 -6.27 11.16
C SER A 82 -6.58 -6.12 12.36
N TYR A 83 -6.98 -5.35 13.36
CA TYR A 83 -6.25 -5.16 14.62
C TYR A 83 -7.18 -5.27 15.81
N LYS A 84 -6.63 -5.62 16.99
CA LYS A 84 -7.40 -5.71 18.23
C LYS A 84 -8.07 -4.37 18.57
N GLY A 85 -9.37 -4.40 18.82
CA GLY A 85 -10.16 -3.21 19.16
C GLY A 85 -10.62 -2.38 17.96
N GLN A 86 -10.34 -2.82 16.74
CA GLN A 86 -10.86 -2.21 15.52
C GLN A 86 -12.15 -2.94 15.06
N ASP A 87 -13.31 -2.43 15.49
CA ASP A 87 -14.60 -3.08 15.27
C ASP A 87 -15.29 -2.65 13.96
N LYS A 88 -14.73 -1.67 13.25
CA LYS A 88 -15.29 -1.11 12.01
C LYS A 88 -14.22 -0.99 10.94
N ASP A 89 -14.67 -1.02 9.69
CA ASP A 89 -13.83 -0.64 8.56
C ASP A 89 -13.33 0.80 8.73
N VAL A 90 -12.09 1.04 8.33
CA VAL A 90 -11.49 2.38 8.31
C VAL A 90 -11.02 2.69 6.91
N THR A 91 -11.48 3.81 6.35
CA THR A 91 -11.02 4.26 5.03
C THR A 91 -9.66 4.94 5.15
N ASN A 92 -8.78 4.60 4.23
CA ASN A 92 -7.40 5.09 4.22
C ASN A 92 -6.93 5.43 2.81
N ILE A 93 -5.68 5.85 2.71
CA ILE A 93 -4.99 6.05 1.43
C ILE A 93 -4.04 4.89 1.23
N ASP A 94 -4.20 4.21 0.11
CA ASP A 94 -3.30 3.16 -0.35
C ASP A 94 -2.35 3.69 -1.42
N VAL A 95 -1.21 3.03 -1.54
CA VAL A 95 -0.25 3.19 -2.64
C VAL A 95 0.08 1.82 -3.22
N TRP A 96 0.23 1.75 -4.52
CA TRP A 96 0.59 0.50 -5.19
C TRP A 96 2.08 0.19 -5.03
N ASN A 97 2.39 -1.07 -4.78
CA ASN A 97 3.74 -1.59 -4.96
C ASN A 97 3.96 -1.85 -6.45
N LEU A 98 5.14 -1.47 -6.94
CA LEU A 98 5.50 -1.63 -8.34
C LEU A 98 6.65 -2.63 -8.46
N LEU A 99 6.50 -3.62 -9.33
CA LEU A 99 7.62 -4.42 -9.79
C LEU A 99 8.32 -3.67 -10.91
N VAL A 100 9.55 -3.26 -10.67
CA VAL A 100 10.34 -2.50 -11.64
C VAL A 100 11.44 -3.37 -12.26
N ALA A 101 11.76 -3.11 -13.50
CA ALA A 101 12.81 -3.81 -14.24
C ALA A 101 13.72 -2.80 -14.96
N ASP A 102 14.96 -3.21 -15.27
CA ASP A 102 15.83 -2.45 -16.14
C ASP A 102 15.20 -2.37 -17.54
N LYS A 103 15.25 -1.19 -18.15
CA LYS A 103 14.74 -0.96 -19.51
C LYS A 103 15.41 -1.85 -20.60
N LYS A 104 16.58 -2.43 -20.28
CA LYS A 104 17.30 -3.36 -21.18
C LYS A 104 16.81 -4.80 -21.05
N MET A 105 15.91 -5.11 -20.11
CA MET A 105 15.30 -6.44 -20.05
C MET A 105 14.61 -6.73 -21.36
N THR A 106 14.71 -7.97 -21.86
CA THR A 106 14.03 -8.34 -23.09
C THR A 106 12.52 -8.43 -22.88
N ASP A 107 11.75 -8.12 -23.93
CA ASP A 107 10.27 -8.21 -23.88
C ASP A 107 9.82 -9.62 -23.51
N GLN A 108 10.49 -10.65 -24.03
CA GLN A 108 10.20 -12.05 -23.71
C GLN A 108 10.37 -12.33 -22.21
N MET A 109 11.45 -11.82 -21.61
CA MET A 109 11.70 -12.02 -20.17
C MET A 109 10.64 -11.32 -19.33
N ALA A 110 10.35 -10.05 -19.62
CA ALA A 110 9.32 -9.29 -18.89
C ALA A 110 7.93 -9.93 -19.03
N TYR A 111 7.58 -10.39 -20.23
CA TYR A 111 6.33 -11.14 -20.47
C TYR A 111 6.28 -12.40 -19.62
N THR A 112 7.35 -13.20 -19.61
CA THR A 112 7.44 -14.45 -18.87
C THR A 112 7.32 -14.23 -17.36
N ILE A 113 7.99 -13.21 -16.82
CA ILE A 113 7.91 -12.85 -15.40
C ILE A 113 6.47 -12.56 -15.01
N VAL A 114 5.81 -11.66 -15.74
CA VAL A 114 4.42 -11.26 -15.42
C VAL A 114 3.47 -12.46 -15.57
N LYS A 115 3.63 -13.25 -16.62
CA LYS A 115 2.86 -14.48 -16.83
C LYS A 115 3.01 -15.43 -15.64
N THR A 116 4.25 -15.72 -15.24
CA THR A 116 4.53 -16.64 -14.12
C THR A 116 3.91 -16.15 -12.81
N LEU A 117 4.05 -14.84 -12.50
CA LEU A 117 3.44 -14.26 -11.29
C LEU A 117 1.92 -14.42 -11.27
N MET A 118 1.27 -14.27 -12.42
CA MET A 118 -0.19 -14.39 -12.50
C MET A 118 -0.66 -15.85 -12.47
N GLU A 119 0.08 -16.76 -13.08
CA GLU A 119 -0.22 -18.20 -13.06
C GLU A 119 -0.02 -18.82 -11.67
N HIS A 120 0.87 -18.25 -10.85
CA HIS A 120 1.18 -18.68 -9.48
C HIS A 120 0.71 -17.67 -8.42
N LYS A 121 -0.33 -16.89 -8.73
CA LYS A 121 -0.86 -15.89 -7.80
C LYS A 121 -1.29 -16.50 -6.46
N ASP A 122 -1.88 -17.68 -6.47
CA ASP A 122 -2.37 -18.33 -5.26
C ASP A 122 -1.22 -18.70 -4.31
N ASP A 123 -0.05 -19.05 -4.84
CA ASP A 123 1.16 -19.27 -4.04
C ASP A 123 1.60 -17.98 -3.33
N LEU A 124 1.52 -16.85 -4.03
CA LEU A 124 1.81 -15.54 -3.44
C LEU A 124 0.80 -15.16 -2.36
N VAL A 125 -0.48 -15.45 -2.58
CA VAL A 125 -1.55 -15.21 -1.60
C VAL A 125 -1.36 -16.07 -0.35
N ALA A 126 -0.88 -17.30 -0.49
CA ALA A 126 -0.56 -18.18 0.64
C ALA A 126 0.57 -17.61 1.51
N VAL A 127 1.52 -16.89 0.91
CA VAL A 127 2.61 -16.21 1.63
C VAL A 127 2.13 -14.90 2.26
N HIS A 128 1.38 -14.10 1.51
CA HIS A 128 0.89 -12.82 2.01
C HIS A 128 -0.46 -12.45 1.38
N ARG A 129 -1.48 -12.27 2.21
CA ARG A 129 -2.87 -12.06 1.77
C ARG A 129 -3.07 -10.86 0.83
N GLU A 130 -2.23 -9.82 0.93
CA GLU A 130 -2.31 -8.64 0.07
C GLU A 130 -2.04 -8.97 -1.41
N ALA A 131 -1.42 -10.11 -1.72
CA ALA A 131 -1.27 -10.58 -3.10
C ALA A 131 -2.62 -10.81 -3.81
N LYS A 132 -3.75 -10.90 -3.09
CA LYS A 132 -5.10 -10.89 -3.67
C LYS A 132 -5.35 -9.64 -4.53
N ASN A 133 -4.74 -8.52 -4.16
CA ASN A 133 -4.87 -7.24 -4.85
C ASN A 133 -4.08 -7.18 -6.18
N ILE A 134 -3.28 -8.20 -6.50
CA ILE A 134 -2.68 -8.34 -7.82
C ILE A 134 -3.79 -8.80 -8.78
N THR A 135 -4.54 -7.86 -9.33
CA THR A 135 -5.66 -8.10 -10.26
C THR A 135 -5.40 -7.45 -11.61
N LEU A 136 -6.15 -7.86 -12.62
CA LEU A 136 -6.04 -7.27 -13.96
C LEU A 136 -6.41 -5.78 -13.94
N GLU A 137 -7.44 -5.43 -13.18
CA GLU A 137 -7.94 -4.05 -13.03
C GLU A 137 -6.88 -3.13 -12.42
N ALA A 138 -6.08 -3.65 -11.50
CA ALA A 138 -5.03 -2.88 -10.84
C ALA A 138 -3.83 -2.56 -11.76
N GLN A 139 -3.62 -3.33 -12.83
CA GLN A 139 -2.41 -3.20 -13.67
C GLN A 139 -2.42 -1.99 -14.61
N GLY A 140 -3.58 -1.40 -14.86
CA GLY A 140 -3.72 -0.24 -15.76
C GLY A 140 -3.46 1.12 -15.11
N SER A 141 -3.19 1.18 -13.81
CA SER A 141 -3.16 2.44 -13.05
C SER A 141 -2.01 2.53 -12.05
N GLY A 142 -1.76 3.73 -11.56
CA GLY A 142 -0.90 3.97 -10.38
C GLY A 142 0.61 3.94 -10.64
N SER A 143 1.09 3.83 -11.87
CA SER A 143 2.51 3.86 -12.16
C SER A 143 2.96 5.24 -12.68
N PRO A 144 3.97 5.86 -12.05
CA PRO A 144 4.58 7.10 -12.56
C PRO A 144 5.62 6.86 -13.66
N ILE A 145 5.95 5.59 -13.93
CA ILE A 145 6.92 5.18 -14.95
C ILE A 145 6.22 4.36 -16.03
N PRO A 146 6.75 4.37 -17.29
CA PRO A 146 6.18 3.58 -18.36
C PRO A 146 6.17 2.08 -18.06
N MET A 147 5.11 1.40 -18.47
CA MET A 147 5.05 -0.06 -18.43
C MET A 147 6.07 -0.65 -19.42
N HIS A 148 6.80 -1.69 -18.98
CA HIS A 148 7.71 -2.43 -19.86
C HIS A 148 6.93 -3.07 -21.03
N PRO A 149 7.38 -2.97 -22.30
CA PRO A 149 6.62 -3.46 -23.45
C PRO A 149 6.21 -4.93 -23.36
N GLY A 150 7.09 -5.80 -22.90
CA GLY A 150 6.76 -7.22 -22.69
C GLY A 150 5.70 -7.45 -21.62
N ALA A 151 5.73 -6.70 -20.52
CA ALA A 151 4.69 -6.76 -19.51
C ALA A 151 3.35 -6.23 -20.05
N ARG A 152 3.39 -5.09 -20.74
CA ARG A 152 2.22 -4.47 -21.38
C ARG A 152 1.53 -5.45 -22.32
N LYS A 153 2.28 -6.13 -23.18
CA LYS A 153 1.75 -7.15 -24.10
C LYS A 153 0.96 -8.23 -23.35
N TYR A 154 1.51 -8.77 -22.27
CA TYR A 154 0.82 -9.78 -21.44
C TYR A 154 -0.53 -9.28 -20.95
N TRP A 155 -0.58 -8.04 -20.43
CA TRP A 155 -1.79 -7.46 -19.89
C TRP A 155 -2.84 -7.12 -20.97
N GLU A 156 -2.40 -6.57 -22.10
CA GLU A 156 -3.28 -6.25 -23.24
C GLU A 156 -3.94 -7.51 -23.83
N GLU A 157 -3.22 -8.62 -23.91
CA GLU A 157 -3.78 -9.93 -24.30
C GLU A 157 -4.89 -10.41 -23.35
N ARG A 158 -4.97 -9.86 -22.13
CA ARG A 158 -5.99 -10.14 -21.12
C ARG A 158 -7.01 -9.03 -20.93
N GLY A 159 -7.04 -8.08 -21.84
CA GLY A 159 -8.04 -7.02 -21.89
C GLY A 159 -7.75 -5.82 -21.02
N VAL A 160 -6.56 -5.71 -20.40
CA VAL A 160 -6.18 -4.52 -19.65
C VAL A 160 -5.96 -3.36 -20.61
N LYS A 161 -6.61 -2.23 -20.34
CA LYS A 161 -6.45 -1.00 -21.12
C LYS A 161 -5.55 -0.04 -20.34
N PHE A 162 -4.51 0.45 -20.98
CA PHE A 162 -3.64 1.47 -20.41
C PHE A 162 -4.07 2.84 -20.92
N THR A 163 -4.43 3.72 -19.98
CA THR A 163 -4.55 5.15 -20.28
C THR A 163 -3.16 5.75 -20.17
N ASN A 164 -2.51 5.99 -21.30
CA ASN A 164 -1.22 6.68 -21.35
C ASN A 164 -1.37 8.14 -20.96
#